data_ad48865063a0c5a7819ff630460c747f
#
_entry.id   ad48865063a0c5a7819ff630460c747f
#
_cell.length_a   1.000
_cell.length_b   1.000
_cell.length_c   1.000
_cell.angle_alpha   90.00
_cell.angle_beta   90.00
_cell.angle_gamma   90.00
#
_symmetry.space_group_name_H-M   'P 1'
#
loop_
_entity.id
_entity.type
_entity.pdbx_description
1 polymer ?
#
loop_
_entity_poly.entity_id
_entity_poly.type
_entity_poly.pdbx_seq_one_letter_code
_entity_poly.pdbx_strand_id
1 'polypeptide(L)'
;AHNIKSAKRMVERTKPEVWDVLEDVIKEHPVLLNRAPTLHRLGIQAFEPVLVEGRAIKLHPLVCTPFNADFDGDQMAIHVPLSPEAQAEARFLMLSANNLLKPQDGHPVTVPTQDMILGSYYLTIQKEHYDRIIDTILDDEPKINVLIERLSDMEQEENVVIYNEEEPIKSFTDVREALKYMRELPEVAMNETEIHANPVTLVLPNKSLQISLKKLISEAKKLVIKKYTTFDEALLAYYNHEVTLHERILVEVTKKINGVEKSKLIGTTVGRIIFNNNIPQHIGYIDRSNPENEFDLEIDFVVGKKQLGKIIDKCIRVCGTSET
;
A
#
# COMPACT_ATOMS: atom_id res chain seq x y z
N ALA A 1 -40.23 28.68 15.68
CA ALA A 1 -40.52 30.14 15.63
C ALA A 1 -41.96 30.35 15.17
N HIS A 2 -42.65 31.34 15.74
CA HIS A 2 -44.06 31.62 15.38
C HIS A 2 -44.20 32.51 14.13
N ASN A 3 -43.17 33.23 13.75
CA ASN A 3 -43.17 34.07 12.55
C ASN A 3 -41.71 34.25 12.02
N ILE A 4 -41.59 34.75 10.78
CA ILE A 4 -40.31 34.97 10.07
C ILE A 4 -39.38 35.89 10.88
N LYS A 5 -39.93 36.97 11.51
CA LYS A 5 -39.13 37.90 12.31
C LYS A 5 -38.54 37.24 13.56
N SER A 6 -39.26 36.33 14.18
CA SER A 6 -38.81 35.55 15.33
C SER A 6 -37.76 34.50 14.88
N ALA A 7 -38.00 33.83 13.76
CA ALA A 7 -37.05 32.87 13.17
C ALA A 7 -35.72 33.55 12.87
N LYS A 8 -35.71 34.70 12.19
CA LYS A 8 -34.51 35.47 11.88
C LYS A 8 -33.70 35.81 13.14
N ARG A 9 -34.35 36.24 14.22
CA ARG A 9 -33.70 36.53 15.50
C ARG A 9 -33.11 35.27 16.16
N MET A 10 -33.73 34.09 15.99
CA MET A 10 -33.18 32.83 16.50
C MET A 10 -31.94 32.44 15.74
N VAL A 11 -31.94 32.59 14.41
CA VAL A 11 -30.75 32.33 13.54
C VAL A 11 -29.60 33.32 13.89
N GLU A 12 -29.89 34.61 13.98
CA GLU A 12 -28.90 35.65 14.35
C GLU A 12 -28.27 35.39 15.73
N ARG A 13 -29.01 34.79 16.65
CA ARG A 13 -28.55 34.44 18.01
C ARG A 13 -27.94 33.02 18.11
N THR A 14 -27.84 32.32 16.99
CA THR A 14 -27.28 30.97 16.92
C THR A 14 -27.74 30.02 18.03
N LYS A 15 -29.11 29.98 18.24
CA LYS A 15 -29.69 29.11 19.25
C LYS A 15 -29.47 27.63 18.92
N PRO A 16 -29.38 26.71 19.92
CA PRO A 16 -29.17 25.27 19.68
C PRO A 16 -30.19 24.68 18.68
N GLU A 17 -31.46 25.03 18.78
CA GLU A 17 -32.52 24.53 17.90
C GLU A 17 -32.32 24.91 16.41
N VAL A 18 -31.47 25.91 16.12
CA VAL A 18 -31.12 26.31 14.77
C VAL A 18 -30.16 25.30 14.13
N TRP A 19 -29.31 24.71 14.91
CA TRP A 19 -28.35 23.68 14.43
C TRP A 19 -29.08 22.40 13.98
N ASP A 20 -30.10 21.97 14.75
CA ASP A 20 -30.90 20.80 14.40
C ASP A 20 -31.63 21.00 13.06
N VAL A 21 -32.22 22.20 12.86
CA VAL A 21 -32.87 22.54 11.59
C VAL A 21 -31.89 22.71 10.45
N LEU A 22 -30.68 23.25 10.74
CA LEU A 22 -29.64 23.42 9.73
C LEU A 22 -29.12 22.05 9.24
N GLU A 23 -28.96 21.09 10.12
CA GLU A 23 -28.56 19.72 9.77
C GLU A 23 -29.55 19.10 8.77
N ASP A 24 -30.83 19.33 8.93
CA ASP A 24 -31.85 18.86 7.99
C ASP A 24 -31.83 19.61 6.65
N VAL A 25 -31.60 20.93 6.68
CA VAL A 25 -31.59 21.77 5.47
C VAL A 25 -30.40 21.51 4.58
N ILE A 26 -29.23 21.19 5.16
CA ILE A 26 -28.00 20.92 4.37
C ILE A 26 -28.00 19.56 3.70
N LYS A 27 -28.88 18.64 4.13
CA LYS A 27 -28.98 17.32 3.48
C LYS A 27 -29.37 17.51 2.02
N GLU A 28 -28.59 16.92 1.14
CA GLU A 28 -28.78 17.01 -0.31
C GLU A 28 -28.73 18.43 -0.91
N HIS A 29 -28.28 19.45 -0.17
CA HIS A 29 -28.13 20.81 -0.66
C HIS A 29 -26.65 21.11 -0.97
N PRO A 30 -26.20 21.03 -2.25
CA PRO A 30 -24.80 21.25 -2.60
C PRO A 30 -24.42 22.72 -2.39
N VAL A 31 -23.16 22.95 -1.99
CA VAL A 31 -22.55 24.28 -1.92
C VAL A 31 -21.36 24.34 -2.87
N LEU A 32 -21.10 25.50 -3.46
CA LEU A 32 -19.96 25.72 -4.32
C LEU A 32 -18.82 26.36 -3.52
N LEU A 33 -17.66 25.76 -3.60
CA LEU A 33 -16.40 26.35 -3.08
C LEU A 33 -15.57 26.91 -4.22
N ASN A 34 -15.03 28.10 -4.01
CA ASN A 34 -14.14 28.77 -4.96
C ASN A 34 -12.92 29.31 -4.24
N ARG A 35 -11.72 29.05 -4.80
CA ARG A 35 -10.47 29.73 -4.41
C ARG A 35 -9.96 30.59 -5.55
N ALA A 36 -9.73 31.85 -5.27
CA ALA A 36 -9.09 32.78 -6.22
C ALA A 36 -7.54 32.58 -6.21
N PRO A 37 -6.84 32.71 -7.37
CA PRO A 37 -7.39 32.92 -8.71
C PRO A 37 -8.01 31.63 -9.30
N THR A 38 -9.16 31.75 -9.98
CA THR A 38 -9.81 30.63 -10.67
C THR A 38 -9.18 30.45 -12.06
N LEU A 39 -8.17 29.62 -12.18
CA LEU A 39 -7.41 29.41 -13.40
C LEU A 39 -8.06 28.45 -14.38
N HIS A 40 -8.89 27.55 -13.88
CA HIS A 40 -9.62 26.55 -14.69
C HIS A 40 -10.93 26.15 -13.99
N ARG A 41 -11.77 25.37 -14.69
CA ARG A 41 -13.11 25.01 -14.20
C ARG A 41 -13.12 24.29 -12.84
N LEU A 42 -12.05 23.56 -12.49
CA LEU A 42 -11.96 22.85 -11.19
C LEU A 42 -11.58 23.76 -10.02
N GLY A 43 -11.34 25.06 -10.27
CA GLY A 43 -11.21 26.08 -9.22
C GLY A 43 -12.56 26.49 -8.59
N ILE A 44 -13.68 25.95 -9.12
CA ILE A 44 -15.01 26.02 -8.53
C ILE A 44 -15.57 24.59 -8.56
N GLN A 45 -15.89 24.02 -7.40
CA GLN A 45 -16.47 22.68 -7.30
C GLN A 45 -17.60 22.67 -6.28
N ALA A 46 -18.58 21.78 -6.50
CA ALA A 46 -19.67 21.56 -5.57
C ALA A 46 -19.32 20.46 -4.57
N PHE A 47 -19.81 20.64 -3.36
CA PHE A 47 -19.65 19.70 -2.25
C PHE A 47 -20.95 19.58 -1.47
N GLU A 48 -21.19 18.44 -0.88
CA GLU A 48 -22.22 18.27 0.14
C GLU A 48 -21.63 18.73 1.48
N PRO A 49 -22.24 19.73 2.15
CA PRO A 49 -21.70 20.28 3.38
C PRO A 49 -21.96 19.36 4.56
N VAL A 50 -21.00 19.33 5.48
CA VAL A 50 -21.10 18.67 6.79
C VAL A 50 -20.80 19.69 7.87
N LEU A 51 -21.62 19.72 8.93
CA LEU A 51 -21.39 20.61 10.07
C LEU A 51 -20.17 20.15 10.88
N VAL A 52 -19.29 21.09 11.16
CA VAL A 52 -18.09 20.88 11.96
C VAL A 52 -17.92 22.00 12.97
N GLU A 53 -17.32 21.72 14.09
CA GLU A 53 -16.96 22.74 15.08
C GLU A 53 -15.79 23.59 14.59
N GLY A 54 -15.80 24.87 14.96
CA GLY A 54 -14.77 25.83 14.62
C GLY A 54 -15.19 26.81 13.53
N ARG A 55 -14.26 27.69 13.11
CA ARG A 55 -14.51 28.78 12.15
C ARG A 55 -13.83 28.54 10.80
N ALA A 56 -13.09 27.44 10.66
CA ALA A 56 -12.39 27.12 9.44
C ALA A 56 -13.16 26.13 8.58
N ILE A 57 -13.07 26.28 7.26
CA ILE A 57 -13.56 25.29 6.30
C ILE A 57 -12.62 24.09 6.32
N LYS A 58 -13.13 22.89 6.52
CA LYS A 58 -12.39 21.66 6.39
C LYS A 58 -12.52 21.14 4.97
N LEU A 59 -11.47 21.30 4.18
CA LEU A 59 -11.41 20.87 2.79
C LEU A 59 -10.82 19.46 2.68
N HIS A 60 -11.38 18.61 1.82
CA HIS A 60 -10.84 17.28 1.57
C HIS A 60 -9.44 17.38 0.92
N PRO A 61 -8.41 16.68 1.42
CA PRO A 61 -7.04 16.80 0.91
C PRO A 61 -6.86 16.54 -0.59
N LEU A 62 -7.63 15.62 -1.18
CA LEU A 62 -7.54 15.29 -2.61
C LEU A 62 -7.95 16.42 -3.55
N VAL A 63 -8.72 17.41 -3.07
CA VAL A 63 -9.13 18.57 -3.88
C VAL A 63 -8.22 19.78 -3.68
N CYS A 64 -7.21 19.72 -2.82
CA CYS A 64 -6.23 20.79 -2.67
C CYS A 64 -5.49 21.07 -3.99
N THR A 65 -5.13 20.02 -4.73
CA THR A 65 -4.43 20.15 -6.03
C THR A 65 -5.25 20.94 -7.06
N PRO A 66 -6.52 20.61 -7.36
CA PRO A 66 -7.32 21.39 -8.31
C PRO A 66 -7.59 22.83 -7.87
N PHE A 67 -7.74 23.09 -6.58
CA PHE A 67 -7.87 24.46 -6.05
C PHE A 67 -6.54 25.18 -5.92
N ASN A 68 -5.42 24.51 -6.06
CA ASN A 68 -4.09 25.00 -5.66
C ASN A 68 -4.12 25.61 -4.25
N ALA A 69 -4.77 24.89 -3.32
CA ALA A 69 -5.00 25.32 -1.95
C ALA A 69 -4.07 24.59 -0.99
N ASP A 70 -3.65 25.28 0.04
CA ASP A 70 -2.96 24.74 1.20
C ASP A 70 -3.62 25.22 2.50
N PHE A 71 -3.12 24.79 3.64
CA PHE A 71 -3.73 25.09 4.95
C PHE A 71 -2.91 26.09 5.77
N ASP A 72 -2.20 26.99 5.09
CA ASP A 72 -1.37 28.03 5.72
C ASP A 72 -2.09 29.36 5.98
N GLY A 73 -3.39 29.43 5.65
CA GLY A 73 -4.22 30.63 5.81
C GLY A 73 -4.98 31.03 4.56
N ASP A 74 -5.05 30.15 3.56
CA ASP A 74 -5.84 30.35 2.35
C ASP A 74 -7.31 30.64 2.66
N GLN A 75 -7.92 31.51 1.86
CA GLN A 75 -9.33 31.86 1.95
C GLN A 75 -10.09 31.28 0.75
N MET A 76 -11.31 30.82 0.99
CA MET A 76 -12.23 30.34 -0.04
C MET A 76 -13.58 31.00 0.10
N ALA A 77 -14.25 31.23 -1.03
CA ALA A 77 -15.63 31.71 -1.05
C ALA A 77 -16.58 30.50 -1.11
N ILE A 78 -17.69 30.59 -0.35
CA ILE A 78 -18.78 29.64 -0.38
C ILE A 78 -19.96 30.31 -1.10
N HIS A 79 -20.49 29.63 -2.13
CA HIS A 79 -21.71 30.06 -2.82
C HIS A 79 -22.79 29.02 -2.63
N VAL A 80 -24.00 29.48 -2.28
CA VAL A 80 -25.17 28.63 -2.02
C VAL A 80 -26.12 28.76 -3.19
N PRO A 81 -26.32 27.74 -4.05
CA PRO A 81 -27.33 27.78 -5.10
C PRO A 81 -28.73 27.76 -4.50
N LEU A 82 -29.57 28.72 -4.89
CA LEU A 82 -30.91 28.90 -4.29
C LEU A 82 -32.01 28.25 -5.12
N SER A 83 -31.92 28.27 -6.44
CA SER A 83 -32.96 27.67 -7.29
C SER A 83 -32.76 26.18 -7.48
N PRO A 84 -33.83 25.39 -7.70
CA PRO A 84 -33.70 23.95 -7.96
C PRO A 84 -32.86 23.64 -9.18
N GLU A 85 -32.91 24.48 -10.22
CA GLU A 85 -32.11 24.33 -11.43
C GLU A 85 -30.60 24.50 -11.13
N ALA A 86 -30.26 25.56 -10.37
CA ALA A 86 -28.87 25.79 -9.96
C ALA A 86 -28.34 24.67 -9.05
N GLN A 87 -29.16 24.12 -8.18
CA GLN A 87 -28.79 22.97 -7.34
C GLN A 87 -28.60 21.71 -8.19
N ALA A 88 -29.43 21.47 -9.19
CA ALA A 88 -29.29 20.36 -10.12
C ALA A 88 -27.99 20.48 -10.94
N GLU A 89 -27.69 21.66 -11.48
CA GLU A 89 -26.42 21.91 -12.19
C GLU A 89 -25.20 21.69 -11.26
N ALA A 90 -25.24 22.21 -10.03
CA ALA A 90 -24.19 22.00 -9.04
C ALA A 90 -23.96 20.52 -8.76
N ARG A 91 -25.02 19.74 -8.61
CA ARG A 91 -24.96 18.30 -8.31
C ARG A 91 -24.48 17.48 -9.51
N PHE A 92 -25.03 17.69 -10.71
CA PHE A 92 -24.71 16.84 -11.86
C PHE A 92 -23.42 17.23 -12.58
N LEU A 93 -23.11 18.52 -12.67
CA LEU A 93 -21.98 19.01 -13.45
C LEU A 93 -20.76 19.39 -12.61
N MET A 94 -20.98 19.92 -11.39
CA MET A 94 -19.91 20.55 -10.61
C MET A 94 -19.48 19.77 -9.38
N LEU A 95 -20.17 18.68 -9.03
CA LEU A 95 -19.82 17.89 -7.85
C LEU A 95 -18.38 17.36 -7.99
N SER A 96 -17.58 17.51 -6.95
CA SER A 96 -16.17 17.13 -6.93
C SER A 96 -15.96 15.65 -7.28
N ALA A 97 -16.85 14.76 -6.80
CA ALA A 97 -16.80 13.33 -7.09
C ALA A 97 -16.99 12.99 -8.58
N ASN A 98 -17.66 13.85 -9.35
CA ASN A 98 -17.87 13.69 -10.79
C ASN A 98 -16.73 14.29 -11.64
N ASN A 99 -15.84 15.09 -11.02
CA ASN A 99 -14.78 15.83 -11.70
C ASN A 99 -13.39 15.35 -11.31
N LEU A 100 -13.14 14.05 -11.43
CA LEU A 100 -11.88 13.41 -11.07
C LEU A 100 -10.77 13.59 -12.11
N LEU A 101 -11.12 13.98 -13.36
CA LEU A 101 -10.18 14.09 -14.47
C LEU A 101 -9.87 15.54 -14.82
N LYS A 102 -8.61 15.82 -15.13
CA LYS A 102 -8.18 17.12 -15.66
C LYS A 102 -8.76 17.36 -17.04
N PRO A 103 -9.33 18.53 -17.31
CA PRO A 103 -9.85 18.86 -18.65
C PRO A 103 -8.75 19.01 -19.70
N GLN A 104 -7.51 19.20 -19.29
CA GLN A 104 -6.38 19.46 -20.18
C GLN A 104 -5.86 18.18 -20.85
N ASP A 105 -5.70 17.11 -20.11
CA ASP A 105 -5.03 15.88 -20.53
C ASP A 105 -5.82 14.59 -20.23
N GLY A 106 -6.96 14.70 -19.55
CA GLY A 106 -7.79 13.56 -19.18
C GLY A 106 -7.17 12.65 -18.12
N HIS A 107 -6.08 13.05 -17.48
CA HIS A 107 -5.50 12.31 -16.38
C HIS A 107 -6.17 12.67 -15.05
N PRO A 108 -6.10 11.78 -14.02
CA PRO A 108 -6.65 12.06 -12.71
C PRO A 108 -6.04 13.33 -12.09
N VAL A 109 -6.90 14.19 -11.54
CA VAL A 109 -6.49 15.36 -10.78
C VAL A 109 -6.45 15.08 -9.27
N THR A 110 -7.36 14.23 -8.81
CA THR A 110 -7.49 13.82 -7.40
C THR A 110 -6.55 12.64 -7.10
N VAL A 111 -5.26 12.92 -7.12
CA VAL A 111 -4.22 11.93 -6.84
C VAL A 111 -3.66 12.21 -5.45
N PRO A 112 -3.46 11.19 -4.60
CA PRO A 112 -2.79 11.35 -3.32
C PRO A 112 -1.44 12.07 -3.45
N THR A 113 -1.15 12.94 -2.48
CA THR A 113 0.06 13.77 -2.44
C THR A 113 0.73 13.69 -1.07
N GLN A 114 1.99 14.13 -0.98
CA GLN A 114 2.75 14.25 0.27
C GLN A 114 2.67 12.97 1.14
N ASP A 115 2.16 13.06 2.36
CA ASP A 115 2.12 11.97 3.34
C ASP A 115 1.29 10.76 2.87
N MET A 116 0.29 10.98 2.01
CA MET A 116 -0.49 9.88 1.45
C MET A 116 0.36 9.02 0.49
N ILE A 117 1.29 9.63 -0.26
CA ILE A 117 2.24 8.89 -1.10
C ILE A 117 3.22 8.13 -0.22
N LEU A 118 3.71 8.77 0.85
CA LEU A 118 4.61 8.14 1.81
C LEU A 118 3.94 6.95 2.49
N GLY A 119 2.67 7.09 2.90
CA GLY A 119 1.89 6.01 3.47
C GLY A 119 1.68 4.83 2.50
N SER A 120 1.36 5.12 1.25
CA SER A 120 1.20 4.09 0.19
C SER A 120 2.53 3.37 -0.10
N TYR A 121 3.62 4.11 -0.16
CA TYR A 121 4.97 3.55 -0.28
C TYR A 121 5.29 2.66 0.92
N TYR A 122 5.07 3.16 2.14
CA TYR A 122 5.34 2.43 3.37
C TYR A 122 4.55 1.12 3.46
N LEU A 123 3.28 1.09 3.06
CA LEU A 123 2.48 -0.13 3.03
C LEU A 123 2.98 -1.17 2.02
N THR A 124 3.55 -0.73 0.91
CA THR A 124 3.88 -1.62 -0.21
C THR A 124 5.34 -2.07 -0.25
N ILE A 125 6.21 -1.51 0.59
CA ILE A 125 7.60 -1.95 0.72
C ILE A 125 7.64 -3.37 1.31
N GLN A 126 8.61 -4.14 0.86
CA GLN A 126 8.98 -5.42 1.47
C GLN A 126 10.36 -5.24 2.12
N LYS A 127 10.48 -5.63 3.37
CA LYS A 127 11.75 -5.68 4.10
C LYS A 127 12.01 -7.11 4.56
N GLU A 128 13.23 -7.53 4.40
CA GLU A 128 13.69 -8.80 4.92
C GLU A 128 14.51 -8.52 6.19
N HIS A 129 14.17 -9.20 7.27
CA HIS A 129 14.85 -9.12 8.54
C HIS A 129 15.77 -10.35 8.68
N TYR A 130 16.94 -10.27 8.06
CA TYR A 130 17.91 -11.36 8.06
C TYR A 130 18.32 -11.80 9.47
N ASP A 131 18.49 -10.86 10.38
CA ASP A 131 18.81 -11.14 11.78
C ASP A 131 17.79 -12.06 12.43
N ARG A 132 16.50 -11.76 12.26
CA ARG A 132 15.41 -12.58 12.80
C ARG A 132 15.36 -13.97 12.16
N ILE A 133 15.64 -14.06 10.86
CA ILE A 133 15.69 -15.33 10.14
C ILE A 133 16.82 -16.18 10.72
N ILE A 134 18.01 -15.61 10.88
CA ILE A 134 19.18 -16.29 11.40
C ILE A 134 18.95 -16.70 12.86
N ASP A 135 18.46 -15.81 13.72
CA ASP A 135 18.16 -16.10 15.12
C ASP A 135 17.12 -17.25 15.23
N THR A 136 16.03 -17.18 14.45
CA THR A 136 15.02 -18.25 14.44
C THR A 136 15.55 -19.61 14.00
N ILE A 137 16.55 -19.64 13.12
CA ILE A 137 17.21 -20.89 12.71
C ILE A 137 18.19 -21.35 13.77
N LEU A 138 18.98 -20.44 14.37
CA LEU A 138 19.99 -20.79 15.38
C LEU A 138 19.34 -21.30 16.69
N ASP A 139 18.17 -20.79 17.04
CA ASP A 139 17.44 -21.18 18.24
C ASP A 139 16.62 -22.49 18.08
N ASP A 140 16.49 -23.01 16.86
CA ASP A 140 15.64 -24.17 16.54
C ASP A 140 16.49 -25.30 15.92
N GLU A 141 16.94 -26.21 16.76
CA GLU A 141 17.76 -27.36 16.38
C GLU A 141 17.17 -28.23 15.24
N PRO A 142 15.86 -28.55 15.25
CA PRO A 142 15.19 -29.22 14.13
C PRO A 142 15.34 -28.47 12.81
N LYS A 143 15.20 -27.14 12.81
CA LYS A 143 15.35 -26.33 11.57
C LYS A 143 16.77 -26.35 11.04
N ILE A 144 17.78 -26.29 11.91
CA ILE A 144 19.19 -26.43 11.48
C ILE A 144 19.40 -27.76 10.78
N ASN A 145 18.91 -28.86 11.34
CA ASN A 145 19.09 -30.18 10.75
C ASN A 145 18.40 -30.29 9.38
N VAL A 146 17.19 -29.77 9.25
CA VAL A 146 16.48 -29.71 7.96
C VAL A 146 17.24 -28.80 6.96
N LEU A 147 17.83 -27.70 7.42
CA LEU A 147 18.62 -26.81 6.57
C LEU A 147 19.88 -27.54 6.06
N ILE A 148 20.60 -28.26 6.92
CA ILE A 148 21.77 -29.04 6.54
C ILE A 148 21.41 -30.11 5.52
N GLU A 149 20.30 -30.84 5.74
CA GLU A 149 19.81 -31.87 4.82
C GLU A 149 19.52 -31.26 3.44
N ARG A 150 18.74 -30.17 3.38
CA ARG A 150 18.44 -29.48 2.11
C ARG A 150 19.68 -28.98 1.38
N LEU A 151 20.64 -28.41 2.11
CA LEU A 151 21.88 -27.98 1.50
C LEU A 151 22.71 -29.13 0.98
N SER A 152 22.66 -30.30 1.66
CA SER A 152 23.37 -31.50 1.24
C SER A 152 22.78 -32.18 0.00
N ASP A 153 21.49 -31.97 -0.25
CA ASP A 153 20.77 -32.51 -1.42
C ASP A 153 20.98 -31.67 -2.69
N MET A 154 21.54 -30.47 -2.56
CA MET A 154 21.78 -29.59 -3.69
C MET A 154 22.91 -30.13 -4.59
N GLU A 155 22.69 -30.04 -5.90
CA GLU A 155 23.74 -30.30 -6.88
C GLU A 155 24.77 -29.19 -6.86
N GLN A 156 26.03 -29.53 -7.22
CA GLN A 156 27.09 -28.55 -7.38
C GLN A 156 26.70 -27.56 -8.48
N GLU A 157 26.48 -26.30 -8.12
CA GLU A 157 26.43 -25.24 -9.11
C GLU A 157 27.89 -24.94 -9.55
N GLU A 158 28.19 -25.16 -10.81
CA GLU A 158 29.40 -24.69 -11.48
C GLU A 158 29.38 -23.14 -11.53
N ASN A 159 29.54 -22.49 -10.41
CA ASN A 159 29.88 -21.08 -10.38
C ASN A 159 31.40 -20.99 -10.33
N VAL A 160 32.00 -20.89 -11.50
CA VAL A 160 33.39 -20.43 -11.64
C VAL A 160 33.43 -18.98 -11.18
N VAL A 161 33.61 -18.77 -9.89
CA VAL A 161 33.92 -17.45 -9.35
C VAL A 161 35.40 -17.22 -9.65
N ILE A 162 35.67 -16.35 -10.61
CA ILE A 162 37.05 -15.90 -10.89
C ILE A 162 37.42 -14.99 -9.71
N TYR A 163 38.28 -15.51 -8.85
CA TYR A 163 38.80 -14.79 -7.71
C TYR A 163 39.89 -13.81 -8.15
N ASN A 164 39.82 -12.56 -7.68
CA ASN A 164 40.95 -11.67 -7.64
C ASN A 164 41.90 -12.17 -6.55
N GLU A 165 43.17 -12.35 -6.88
CA GLU A 165 44.22 -13.05 -6.09
C GLU A 165 44.58 -12.42 -4.72
N GLU A 166 43.93 -11.34 -4.27
CA GLU A 166 44.38 -10.55 -3.12
C GLU A 166 43.47 -10.57 -1.87
N GLU A 167 42.28 -11.20 -1.89
CA GLU A 167 41.45 -11.26 -0.68
C GLU A 167 41.27 -12.69 -0.16
N PRO A 168 41.46 -12.94 1.16
CA PRO A 168 41.30 -14.26 1.75
C PRO A 168 39.85 -14.71 1.72
N ILE A 169 39.58 -15.78 1.01
CA ILE A 169 38.26 -16.43 0.99
C ILE A 169 37.98 -16.99 2.38
N LYS A 170 36.92 -16.53 3.03
CA LYS A 170 36.44 -17.12 4.27
C LYS A 170 35.59 -18.34 3.95
N SER A 171 36.01 -19.51 4.41
CA SER A 171 35.25 -20.76 4.25
C SER A 171 34.81 -21.28 5.61
N PHE A 172 33.63 -21.87 5.66
CA PHE A 172 33.06 -22.52 6.83
C PHE A 172 32.74 -23.98 6.49
N THR A 173 32.94 -24.86 7.45
CA THR A 173 32.58 -26.29 7.36
C THR A 173 31.31 -26.60 8.15
N ASP A 174 30.88 -25.68 9.02
CA ASP A 174 29.70 -25.79 9.85
C ASP A 174 28.69 -24.69 9.49
N VAL A 175 27.46 -25.12 9.24
CA VAL A 175 26.32 -24.22 8.93
C VAL A 175 26.05 -23.22 10.06
N ARG A 176 26.22 -23.65 11.32
CA ARG A 176 26.00 -22.77 12.49
C ARG A 176 27.04 -21.65 12.57
N GLU A 177 28.29 -21.96 12.30
CA GLU A 177 29.37 -20.96 12.25
C GLU A 177 29.14 -19.96 11.12
N ALA A 178 28.71 -20.44 9.94
CA ALA A 178 28.35 -19.59 8.81
C ALA A 178 27.18 -18.66 9.13
N LEU A 179 26.12 -19.16 9.77
CA LEU A 179 25.00 -18.35 10.20
C LEU A 179 25.37 -17.30 11.26
N LYS A 180 26.17 -17.68 12.26
CA LYS A 180 26.68 -16.72 13.28
C LYS A 180 27.51 -15.62 12.63
N TYR A 181 28.39 -15.98 11.72
CA TYR A 181 29.17 -15.00 10.96
C TYR A 181 28.26 -14.05 10.16
N MET A 182 27.25 -14.57 9.48
CA MET A 182 26.28 -13.75 8.75
C MET A 182 25.54 -12.77 9.66
N ARG A 183 25.22 -13.19 10.89
CA ARG A 183 24.57 -12.34 11.88
C ARG A 183 25.44 -11.16 12.34
N GLU A 184 26.76 -11.35 12.37
CA GLU A 184 27.73 -10.31 12.75
C GLU A 184 27.99 -9.30 11.61
N LEU A 185 27.58 -9.63 10.37
CA LEU A 185 27.73 -8.72 9.24
C LEU A 185 26.73 -7.53 9.37
N PRO A 186 27.15 -6.29 9.07
CA PRO A 186 26.24 -5.16 9.02
C PRO A 186 25.06 -5.43 8.06
N GLU A 187 23.87 -4.94 8.39
CA GLU A 187 22.68 -5.08 7.50
C GLU A 187 22.96 -4.64 6.05
N VAL A 188 23.86 -3.69 5.86
CA VAL A 188 24.30 -3.16 4.56
C VAL A 188 25.07 -4.21 3.76
N ALA A 189 25.87 -5.06 4.41
CA ALA A 189 26.64 -6.13 3.77
C ALA A 189 25.77 -7.32 3.33
N MET A 190 24.52 -7.37 3.74
CA MET A 190 23.56 -8.41 3.35
C MET A 190 22.70 -8.01 2.12
N ASN A 191 22.86 -6.82 1.58
CA ASN A 191 22.24 -6.43 0.31
C ASN A 191 22.84 -7.23 -0.86
N GLU A 192 22.01 -7.55 -1.86
CA GLU A 192 22.41 -8.42 -2.98
C GLU A 192 23.72 -8.01 -3.69
N THR A 193 24.02 -6.72 -3.74
CA THR A 193 25.23 -6.16 -4.34
C THR A 193 26.50 -6.41 -3.54
N GLU A 194 26.41 -6.47 -2.22
CA GLU A 194 27.61 -6.66 -1.35
C GLU A 194 27.88 -8.14 -1.04
N ILE A 195 26.85 -8.99 -1.08
CA ILE A 195 27.03 -10.45 -1.03
C ILE A 195 27.83 -10.94 -2.24
N HIS A 196 27.75 -10.24 -3.39
CA HIS A 196 28.58 -10.54 -4.56
C HIS A 196 30.04 -10.05 -4.42
N ALA A 197 30.29 -9.05 -3.58
CA ALA A 197 31.63 -8.50 -3.37
C ALA A 197 32.46 -9.29 -2.33
N ASN A 198 31.81 -10.06 -1.45
CA ASN A 198 32.47 -10.89 -0.44
C ASN A 198 32.25 -12.39 -0.71
N PRO A 199 33.17 -13.08 -1.35
CA PRO A 199 33.04 -14.49 -1.64
C PRO A 199 33.25 -15.34 -0.37
N VAL A 200 32.18 -15.48 0.42
CA VAL A 200 32.19 -16.41 1.55
C VAL A 200 31.45 -17.67 1.14
N THR A 201 32.10 -18.80 1.33
CA THR A 201 31.55 -20.10 0.96
C THR A 201 31.41 -21.02 2.15
N LEU A 202 30.37 -21.82 2.13
CA LEU A 202 30.15 -22.94 3.04
C LEU A 202 30.57 -24.22 2.32
N VAL A 203 31.54 -24.98 2.93
CA VAL A 203 32.01 -26.26 2.39
C VAL A 203 31.49 -27.37 3.28
N LEU A 204 30.56 -28.18 2.76
CA LEU A 204 30.01 -29.31 3.52
C LEU A 204 30.94 -30.54 3.41
N PRO A 205 31.37 -31.14 4.56
CA PRO A 205 32.41 -32.14 4.60
C PRO A 205 32.14 -33.42 3.77
N ASN A 206 30.88 -33.80 3.65
CA ASN A 206 30.48 -35.08 3.06
C ASN A 206 30.34 -35.07 1.53
N LYS A 207 30.35 -33.92 0.85
CA LYS A 207 30.11 -33.84 -0.60
C LYS A 207 31.05 -32.89 -1.36
N SER A 208 32.05 -32.27 -0.74
CA SER A 208 32.85 -31.19 -1.35
C SER A 208 32.01 -30.10 -2.01
N LEU A 209 30.82 -29.85 -1.48
CA LEU A 209 29.86 -28.93 -2.03
C LEU A 209 30.17 -27.51 -1.52
N GLN A 210 30.38 -26.57 -2.44
CA GLN A 210 30.56 -25.16 -2.12
C GLN A 210 29.23 -24.44 -2.27
N ILE A 211 28.75 -23.82 -1.19
CA ILE A 211 27.46 -23.10 -1.16
C ILE A 211 27.78 -21.66 -0.78
N SER A 212 27.27 -20.72 -1.60
CA SER A 212 27.37 -19.29 -1.28
C SER A 212 26.46 -18.92 -0.10
N LEU A 213 26.85 -17.88 0.67
CA LEU A 213 26.00 -17.36 1.74
C LEU A 213 24.60 -16.91 1.24
N LYS A 214 24.52 -16.42 0.00
CA LYS A 214 23.24 -16.09 -0.64
C LYS A 214 22.32 -17.31 -0.71
N LYS A 215 22.85 -18.47 -1.04
CA LYS A 215 22.07 -19.70 -1.12
C LYS A 215 21.68 -20.22 0.26
N LEU A 216 22.59 -20.16 1.23
CA LEU A 216 22.32 -20.50 2.63
C LEU A 216 21.16 -19.69 3.19
N ILE A 217 21.17 -18.35 3.06
CA ILE A 217 20.08 -17.51 3.57
C ILE A 217 18.80 -17.73 2.79
N SER A 218 18.83 -18.01 1.49
CA SER A 218 17.65 -18.32 0.69
C SER A 218 16.94 -19.58 1.17
N GLU A 219 17.67 -20.64 1.51
CA GLU A 219 17.11 -21.87 2.06
C GLU A 219 16.62 -21.68 3.51
N ALA A 220 17.36 -20.93 4.33
CA ALA A 220 16.93 -20.56 5.67
C ALA A 220 15.59 -19.80 5.67
N LYS A 221 15.41 -18.84 4.76
CA LYS A 221 14.14 -18.11 4.56
C LYS A 221 12.97 -19.05 4.32
N LYS A 222 13.13 -20.08 3.50
CA LYS A 222 12.04 -21.03 3.20
C LYS A 222 11.57 -21.82 4.42
N LEU A 223 12.42 -21.97 5.45
CA LEU A 223 12.09 -22.65 6.70
C LEU A 223 11.42 -21.75 7.72
N VAL A 224 11.67 -20.45 7.65
CA VAL A 224 11.18 -19.46 8.62
C VAL A 224 9.92 -18.73 8.14
N ILE A 225 9.67 -18.71 6.81
CA ILE A 225 8.53 -17.97 6.24
C ILE A 225 7.21 -18.47 6.83
N LYS A 226 6.43 -17.56 7.40
CA LYS A 226 5.15 -17.85 8.02
C LYS A 226 4.08 -18.07 6.97
N LYS A 227 3.21 -19.04 7.20
CA LYS A 227 2.12 -19.41 6.31
C LYS A 227 0.78 -19.19 7.01
N TYR A 228 -0.16 -18.61 6.30
CA TYR A 228 -1.51 -18.32 6.78
C TYR A 228 -2.53 -18.86 5.79
N THR A 229 -3.69 -19.26 6.31
CA THR A 229 -4.77 -19.85 5.49
C THR A 229 -5.66 -18.79 4.87
N THR A 230 -5.67 -17.57 5.43
CA THR A 230 -6.49 -16.46 4.92
C THR A 230 -5.78 -15.13 5.10
N PHE A 231 -6.23 -14.09 4.39
CA PHE A 231 -5.77 -12.72 4.60
C PHE A 231 -6.13 -12.21 6.00
N ASP A 232 -7.30 -12.57 6.52
CA ASP A 232 -7.76 -12.16 7.84
C ASP A 232 -6.89 -12.75 8.95
N GLU A 233 -6.46 -14.00 8.80
CA GLU A 233 -5.52 -14.64 9.73
C GLU A 233 -4.17 -13.91 9.75
N ALA A 234 -3.65 -13.54 8.57
CA ALA A 234 -2.41 -12.76 8.47
C ALA A 234 -2.55 -11.37 9.11
N LEU A 235 -3.70 -10.70 8.95
CA LEU A 235 -4.00 -9.43 9.60
C LEU A 235 -4.09 -9.58 11.13
N LEU A 236 -4.72 -10.65 11.61
CA LEU A 236 -4.81 -10.94 13.04
C LEU A 236 -3.41 -11.17 13.65
N ALA A 237 -2.55 -11.93 12.96
CA ALA A 237 -1.16 -12.14 13.37
C ALA A 237 -0.37 -10.82 13.43
N TYR A 238 -0.64 -9.89 12.53
CA TYR A 238 -0.05 -8.55 12.59
C TYR A 238 -0.53 -7.76 13.81
N TYR A 239 -1.84 -7.78 14.12
CA TYR A 239 -2.37 -7.12 15.33
C TYR A 239 -1.85 -7.73 16.63
N ASN A 240 -1.54 -9.03 16.61
CA ASN A 240 -0.90 -9.72 17.74
C ASN A 240 0.62 -9.52 17.80
N HIS A 241 1.21 -8.71 16.91
CA HIS A 241 2.65 -8.47 16.80
C HIS A 241 3.49 -9.72 16.48
N GLU A 242 2.89 -10.76 15.92
CA GLU A 242 3.59 -11.97 15.49
C GLU A 242 4.34 -11.74 14.16
N VAL A 243 3.81 -10.85 13.30
CA VAL A 243 4.35 -10.51 11.99
C VAL A 243 4.46 -8.99 11.87
N THR A 244 5.48 -8.51 11.18
CA THR A 244 5.61 -7.08 10.85
C THR A 244 4.91 -6.75 9.53
N LEU A 245 4.62 -5.46 9.33
CA LEU A 245 3.92 -4.95 8.15
C LEU A 245 4.63 -5.31 6.82
N HIS A 246 5.95 -5.38 6.85
CA HIS A 246 6.83 -5.49 5.67
C HIS A 246 7.44 -6.88 5.49
N GLU A 247 7.27 -7.76 6.46
CA GLU A 247 7.79 -9.12 6.43
C GLU A 247 7.08 -9.93 5.35
N ARG A 248 7.84 -10.70 4.57
CA ARG A 248 7.28 -11.59 3.57
C ARG A 248 6.60 -12.78 4.24
N ILE A 249 5.37 -13.04 3.86
CA ILE A 249 4.54 -14.14 4.32
C ILE A 249 3.99 -14.93 3.13
N LEU A 250 3.53 -16.14 3.36
CA LEU A 250 2.75 -16.92 2.40
C LEU A 250 1.30 -16.99 2.88
N VAL A 251 0.37 -16.69 1.99
CA VAL A 251 -1.06 -16.77 2.29
C VAL A 251 -1.74 -17.67 1.27
N GLU A 252 -2.58 -18.57 1.74
CA GLU A 252 -3.41 -19.41 0.88
C GLU A 252 -4.64 -18.64 0.41
N VAL A 253 -4.77 -18.47 -0.89
CA VAL A 253 -5.91 -17.81 -1.51
C VAL A 253 -6.75 -18.84 -2.19
N THR A 254 -8.02 -18.97 -1.78
CA THR A 254 -8.99 -19.89 -2.36
C THR A 254 -9.98 -19.12 -3.24
N LYS A 255 -10.13 -19.54 -4.48
CA LYS A 255 -11.10 -19.01 -5.44
C LYS A 255 -11.86 -20.11 -6.15
N LYS A 256 -13.11 -19.82 -6.51
CA LYS A 256 -13.93 -20.71 -7.36
C LYS A 256 -13.66 -20.41 -8.83
N ILE A 257 -12.97 -21.31 -9.52
CA ILE A 257 -12.67 -21.20 -10.95
C ILE A 257 -13.48 -22.30 -11.67
N ASN A 258 -14.35 -21.91 -12.59
CA ASN A 258 -15.24 -22.82 -13.32
C ASN A 258 -16.06 -23.77 -12.40
N GLY A 259 -16.51 -23.27 -11.25
CA GLY A 259 -17.29 -24.03 -10.27
C GLY A 259 -16.47 -24.95 -9.35
N VAL A 260 -15.16 -25.06 -9.53
CA VAL A 260 -14.24 -25.83 -8.70
C VAL A 260 -13.47 -24.90 -7.78
N GLU A 261 -13.44 -25.23 -6.49
CA GLU A 261 -12.57 -24.52 -5.54
C GLU A 261 -11.12 -24.91 -5.78
N LYS A 262 -10.28 -23.90 -6.00
CA LYS A 262 -8.83 -24.06 -6.11
C LYS A 262 -8.16 -23.13 -5.12
N SER A 263 -7.06 -23.58 -4.53
CA SER A 263 -6.24 -22.77 -3.65
C SER A 263 -4.81 -22.69 -4.16
N LYS A 264 -4.14 -21.55 -3.89
CA LYS A 264 -2.73 -21.31 -4.19
C LYS A 264 -2.11 -20.50 -3.07
N LEU A 265 -0.89 -20.89 -2.68
CA LEU A 265 -0.07 -20.08 -1.79
C LEU A 265 0.57 -18.93 -2.59
N ILE A 266 0.28 -17.70 -2.20
CA ILE A 266 0.90 -16.50 -2.76
C ILE A 266 1.86 -15.89 -1.74
N GLY A 267 3.00 -15.36 -2.23
CA GLY A 267 3.96 -14.65 -1.40
C GLY A 267 3.63 -13.15 -1.40
N THR A 268 3.35 -12.58 -0.23
CA THR A 268 3.02 -11.16 -0.09
C THR A 268 3.48 -10.60 1.26
N THR A 269 3.08 -9.38 1.60
CA THR A 269 3.27 -8.77 2.93
C THR A 269 1.93 -8.30 3.48
N VAL A 270 1.81 -8.16 4.79
CA VAL A 270 0.59 -7.63 5.42
C VAL A 270 0.25 -6.24 4.89
N GLY A 271 1.26 -5.38 4.68
CA GLY A 271 1.04 -4.05 4.13
C GLY A 271 0.44 -4.08 2.71
N ARG A 272 0.86 -5.01 1.85
CA ARG A 272 0.28 -5.18 0.51
C ARG A 272 -1.15 -5.73 0.57
N ILE A 273 -1.46 -6.60 1.52
CA ILE A 273 -2.83 -7.06 1.76
C ILE A 273 -3.74 -5.88 2.11
N ILE A 274 -3.32 -5.03 3.06
CA ILE A 274 -4.06 -3.83 3.46
C ILE A 274 -4.26 -2.88 2.28
N PHE A 275 -3.21 -2.65 1.49
CA PHE A 275 -3.26 -1.78 0.31
C PHE A 275 -4.23 -2.31 -0.76
N ASN A 276 -4.20 -3.61 -1.06
CA ASN A 276 -5.05 -4.24 -2.07
C ASN A 276 -6.52 -4.39 -1.62
N ASN A 277 -6.82 -4.31 -0.32
CA ASN A 277 -8.19 -4.44 0.18
C ASN A 277 -9.14 -3.36 -0.40
N ASN A 278 -8.60 -2.17 -0.68
CA ASN A 278 -9.35 -1.06 -1.26
C ASN A 278 -9.23 -0.95 -2.78
N ILE A 279 -8.53 -1.89 -3.44
CA ILE A 279 -8.29 -1.86 -4.88
C ILE A 279 -9.11 -2.97 -5.55
N PRO A 280 -9.93 -2.64 -6.56
CA PRO A 280 -10.65 -3.65 -7.33
C PRO A 280 -9.67 -4.64 -7.96
N GLN A 281 -9.87 -5.93 -7.70
CA GLN A 281 -8.95 -6.99 -8.12
C GLN A 281 -9.15 -7.42 -9.61
N HIS A 282 -9.67 -6.52 -10.44
CA HIS A 282 -9.88 -6.73 -11.89
C HIS A 282 -9.40 -5.55 -12.75
N ILE A 283 -8.61 -4.66 -12.16
CA ILE A 283 -8.10 -3.48 -12.89
C ILE A 283 -7.04 -3.82 -13.95
N GLY A 284 -6.51 -5.07 -13.94
CA GLY A 284 -5.69 -5.62 -15.03
C GLY A 284 -4.21 -5.26 -14.94
N TYR A 285 -3.64 -5.13 -13.75
CA TYR A 285 -2.19 -5.18 -13.55
C TYR A 285 -1.67 -6.61 -13.66
N ILE A 286 -2.50 -7.57 -13.30
CA ILE A 286 -2.21 -8.99 -13.43
C ILE A 286 -2.91 -9.53 -14.68
N ASP A 287 -2.16 -10.21 -15.54
CA ASP A 287 -2.71 -10.94 -16.67
C ASP A 287 -3.40 -12.23 -16.19
N ARG A 288 -4.72 -12.14 -16.01
CA ARG A 288 -5.56 -13.27 -15.56
C ARG A 288 -5.93 -14.23 -16.67
N SER A 289 -5.45 -14.01 -17.89
CA SER A 289 -5.55 -15.03 -18.96
C SER A 289 -4.69 -16.25 -18.64
N ASN A 290 -3.65 -16.07 -17.85
CA ASN A 290 -2.84 -17.17 -17.34
C ASN A 290 -3.46 -17.68 -16.01
N PRO A 291 -3.88 -18.96 -15.95
CA PRO A 291 -4.48 -19.54 -14.74
C PRO A 291 -3.59 -19.51 -13.50
N GLU A 292 -2.28 -19.43 -13.68
CA GLU A 292 -1.32 -19.35 -12.56
C GLU A 292 -1.42 -18.01 -11.81
N ASN A 293 -1.78 -16.94 -12.52
CA ASN A 293 -1.86 -15.59 -11.97
C ASN A 293 -3.24 -15.25 -11.38
N GLU A 294 -4.21 -16.16 -11.49
CA GLU A 294 -5.59 -15.92 -11.03
C GLU A 294 -5.68 -15.53 -9.56
N PHE A 295 -4.78 -16.07 -8.74
CA PHE A 295 -4.76 -15.88 -7.29
C PHE A 295 -3.96 -14.67 -6.83
N ASP A 296 -3.08 -14.12 -7.68
CA ASP A 296 -2.15 -13.07 -7.32
C ASP A 296 -2.86 -11.73 -7.07
N LEU A 297 -2.31 -10.90 -6.17
CA LEU A 297 -2.82 -9.57 -5.86
C LEU A 297 -2.52 -8.62 -7.02
N GLU A 298 -3.47 -7.74 -7.36
CA GLU A 298 -3.29 -6.75 -8.43
C GLU A 298 -2.05 -5.87 -8.23
N ILE A 299 -1.75 -5.51 -6.99
CA ILE A 299 -0.59 -4.69 -6.66
C ILE A 299 0.37 -5.50 -5.78
N ASP A 300 1.39 -6.07 -6.41
CA ASP A 300 2.48 -6.78 -5.74
C ASP A 300 3.85 -6.12 -5.98
N PHE A 301 3.86 -4.80 -6.09
CA PHE A 301 5.07 -3.99 -6.27
C PHE A 301 5.02 -2.76 -5.36
N VAL A 302 6.17 -2.09 -5.21
CA VAL A 302 6.28 -0.88 -4.41
C VAL A 302 5.60 0.29 -5.11
N VAL A 303 4.67 0.96 -4.40
CA VAL A 303 3.85 2.02 -4.94
C VAL A 303 4.42 3.40 -4.59
N GLY A 304 5.05 4.06 -5.56
CA GLY A 304 5.45 5.45 -5.47
C GLY A 304 4.45 6.39 -6.17
N LYS A 305 4.77 7.70 -6.23
CA LYS A 305 3.91 8.73 -6.82
C LYS A 305 3.43 8.41 -8.23
N LYS A 306 4.35 7.97 -9.10
CA LYS A 306 4.02 7.65 -10.51
C LYS A 306 3.09 6.43 -10.62
N GLN A 307 3.37 5.40 -9.83
CA GLN A 307 2.57 4.18 -9.81
C GLN A 307 1.16 4.45 -9.29
N LEU A 308 1.04 5.23 -8.20
CA LEU A 308 -0.23 5.59 -7.61
C LEU A 308 -1.13 6.34 -8.61
N GLY A 309 -0.58 7.33 -9.32
CA GLY A 309 -1.32 8.01 -10.39
C GLY A 309 -1.81 7.07 -11.50
N LYS A 310 -0.97 6.09 -11.90
CA LYS A 310 -1.36 5.09 -12.91
C LYS A 310 -2.43 4.12 -12.39
N ILE A 311 -2.38 3.75 -11.11
CA ILE A 311 -3.38 2.88 -10.49
C ILE A 311 -4.75 3.56 -10.52
N ILE A 312 -4.81 4.83 -10.10
CA ILE A 312 -6.05 5.62 -10.09
C ILE A 312 -6.58 5.83 -11.51
N ASP A 313 -5.72 6.21 -12.47
CA ASP A 313 -6.12 6.36 -13.88
C ASP A 313 -6.72 5.06 -14.42
N LYS A 314 -6.11 3.93 -14.11
CA LYS A 314 -6.59 2.62 -14.55
C LYS A 314 -7.90 2.22 -13.86
N CYS A 315 -8.05 2.49 -12.56
CA CYS A 315 -9.31 2.31 -11.84
C CYS A 315 -10.44 3.12 -12.48
N ILE A 316 -10.22 4.40 -12.76
CA ILE A 316 -11.24 5.25 -13.41
C ILE A 316 -11.65 4.71 -14.77
N ARG A 317 -10.70 4.23 -15.58
CA ARG A 317 -10.97 3.70 -16.93
C ARG A 317 -11.68 2.35 -16.92
N VAL A 318 -11.39 1.49 -15.98
CA VAL A 318 -11.94 0.12 -15.90
C VAL A 318 -13.23 0.08 -15.09
N CYS A 319 -13.26 0.72 -13.94
CA CYS A 319 -14.37 0.64 -12.98
C CYS A 319 -15.30 1.87 -13.06
N GLY A 320 -14.84 2.95 -13.71
CA GLY A 320 -15.57 4.22 -13.76
C GLY A 320 -15.32 5.11 -12.53
N THR A 321 -15.84 6.35 -12.61
CA THR A 321 -15.63 7.37 -11.57
C THR A 321 -16.34 7.04 -10.26
N SER A 322 -17.50 6.40 -10.33
CA SER A 322 -18.33 6.08 -9.15
C SER A 322 -17.67 5.04 -8.24
N GLU A 323 -17.08 3.99 -8.81
CA GLU A 323 -16.43 2.93 -8.04
C GLU A 323 -15.03 3.39 -7.55
N THR A 324 -14.36 4.24 -8.32
CA THR A 324 -13.06 4.79 -7.95
C THR A 324 -13.14 5.80 -6.82
#